data_bb2fe2a37017e3c219851f5b79dc1ff1
#
_entry.id   bb2fe2a37017e3c219851f5b79dc1ff1
#
_cell.length_a   1.000
_cell.length_b   1.000
_cell.length_c   1.000
_cell.angle_alpha   90.00
_cell.angle_beta   90.00
_cell.angle_gamma   90.00
#
_symmetry.space_group_name_H-M   'P 1'
#
loop_
_entity.id
_entity.type
_entity.pdbx_description
1 polymer ?
#
loop_
_entity_poly.entity_id
_entity_poly.type
_entity_poly.pdbx_seq_one_letter_code
_entity_poly.pdbx_strand_id
1 'polypeptide(L)'
;MLKDVVPSGLVRISSVGYVTVYKETRADIGVIIMQPDAHMLQEVVVRSRLPVTRISGDALVTTVQGSVLAEAGSAGDVLVRIPAVIRRDDAFEVFGKGAPLIYINGRKVRSMDELEQLNSSDIRQVEVVTNPGARYDASVKSVIRIRTVKRKGDGFGFDVRSTYSYAEKSQWHEQANLNYRHDDLDIFGSLTYRRNVRLQDSHISQETQADALWQQENTMNNESLSERVEAVTGWNYA
;
A
#
# COMPACT_ATOMS: atom_id res chain seq x y z
N MET A 1 -17.88 -52.74 -17.72
CA MET A 1 -19.16 -53.43 -17.52
C MET A 1 -19.52 -53.23 -16.06
N LEU A 2 -20.59 -52.48 -15.77
CA LEU A 2 -21.10 -52.29 -14.38
C LEU A 2 -21.84 -53.59 -13.97
N LYS A 3 -21.36 -54.23 -12.92
CA LYS A 3 -22.01 -55.42 -12.32
C LYS A 3 -22.84 -54.95 -11.10
N ASP A 4 -23.98 -55.55 -10.85
CA ASP A 4 -24.85 -55.39 -9.68
C ASP A 4 -25.54 -53.99 -9.57
N VAL A 5 -26.16 -53.53 -10.68
CA VAL A 5 -26.95 -52.31 -10.67
C VAL A 5 -28.39 -52.63 -10.27
N VAL A 6 -28.93 -51.96 -9.27
CA VAL A 6 -30.33 -52.09 -8.80
C VAL A 6 -31.30 -51.81 -9.97
N PRO A 7 -32.36 -52.63 -10.18
CA PRO A 7 -33.23 -52.51 -11.35
C PRO A 7 -34.09 -51.24 -11.43
N SER A 8 -34.03 -50.37 -10.48
CA SER A 8 -34.71 -49.06 -10.50
C SER A 8 -33.86 -48.00 -9.83
N GLY A 9 -33.12 -47.27 -10.60
CA GLY A 9 -32.25 -46.18 -10.11
C GLY A 9 -31.87 -45.20 -11.23
N LEU A 10 -31.30 -44.08 -10.86
CA LEU A 10 -30.78 -43.07 -11.77
C LEU A 10 -29.23 -43.22 -11.85
N VAL A 11 -28.73 -43.43 -13.05
CA VAL A 11 -27.29 -43.42 -13.31
C VAL A 11 -26.85 -42.01 -13.72
N ARG A 12 -25.90 -41.48 -12.99
CA ARG A 12 -25.24 -40.22 -13.31
C ARG A 12 -23.97 -40.51 -14.11
N ILE A 13 -23.93 -39.94 -15.30
CA ILE A 13 -22.80 -40.07 -16.20
C ILE A 13 -22.14 -38.70 -16.34
N SER A 14 -20.89 -38.58 -15.89
CA SER A 14 -20.15 -37.33 -15.95
C SER A 14 -18.72 -37.56 -16.48
N SER A 15 -18.28 -36.64 -17.29
CA SER A 15 -16.89 -36.56 -17.79
C SER A 15 -16.46 -35.11 -17.81
N VAL A 16 -15.16 -34.89 -17.64
CA VAL A 16 -14.61 -33.53 -17.70
C VAL A 16 -14.80 -32.94 -19.08
N GLY A 17 -15.39 -31.75 -19.17
CA GLY A 17 -15.68 -31.07 -20.43
C GLY A 17 -17.00 -31.47 -21.09
N TYR A 18 -17.86 -32.23 -20.42
CA TYR A 18 -19.15 -32.65 -20.94
C TYR A 18 -20.27 -32.40 -19.93
N VAL A 19 -21.45 -32.07 -20.44
CA VAL A 19 -22.67 -31.92 -19.62
C VAL A 19 -23.03 -33.23 -18.97
N THR A 20 -23.26 -33.24 -17.67
CA THR A 20 -23.68 -34.43 -16.91
C THR A 20 -25.04 -34.93 -17.40
N VAL A 21 -25.14 -36.20 -17.78
CA VAL A 21 -26.37 -36.84 -18.22
C VAL A 21 -26.87 -37.80 -17.15
N TYR A 22 -28.18 -37.77 -16.87
CA TYR A 22 -28.85 -38.70 -16.00
C TYR A 22 -29.75 -39.64 -16.81
N LYS A 23 -29.65 -40.95 -16.61
CA LYS A 23 -30.52 -41.94 -17.23
C LYS A 23 -31.05 -42.95 -16.20
N GLU A 24 -32.26 -43.41 -16.44
CA GLU A 24 -32.82 -44.50 -15.65
C GLU A 24 -32.09 -45.81 -15.92
N THR A 25 -31.93 -46.61 -14.85
CA THR A 25 -31.31 -47.93 -14.95
C THR A 25 -32.21 -48.85 -15.72
N ARG A 26 -31.69 -49.44 -16.83
CA ARG A 26 -32.30 -50.49 -17.65
C ARG A 26 -31.24 -51.56 -17.87
N ALA A 27 -31.71 -52.79 -18.26
CA ALA A 27 -30.81 -53.89 -18.56
C ALA A 27 -29.76 -53.56 -19.68
N ASP A 28 -30.10 -52.64 -20.55
CA ASP A 28 -29.21 -52.04 -21.53
C ASP A 28 -29.51 -50.51 -21.61
N ILE A 29 -28.51 -49.69 -21.31
CA ILE A 29 -28.61 -48.22 -21.33
C ILE A 29 -28.31 -47.69 -22.73
N GLY A 30 -27.77 -48.52 -23.63
CA GLY A 30 -27.39 -48.15 -24.96
C GLY A 30 -26.18 -47.20 -25.03
N VAL A 31 -26.00 -46.60 -26.20
CA VAL A 31 -24.95 -45.60 -26.41
C VAL A 31 -25.41 -44.25 -25.86
N ILE A 32 -24.57 -43.64 -25.05
CA ILE A 32 -24.83 -42.33 -24.46
C ILE A 32 -23.91 -41.31 -25.12
N ILE A 33 -24.49 -40.40 -25.86
CA ILE A 33 -23.78 -39.28 -26.48
C ILE A 33 -23.84 -38.12 -25.50
N MET A 34 -22.69 -37.74 -24.98
CA MET A 34 -22.54 -36.56 -24.09
C MET A 34 -22.29 -35.31 -24.93
N GLN A 35 -22.98 -34.24 -24.63
CA GLN A 35 -22.73 -32.94 -25.26
C GLN A 35 -21.54 -32.26 -24.59
N PRO A 36 -20.62 -31.66 -25.37
CA PRO A 36 -19.56 -30.85 -24.79
C PRO A 36 -20.18 -29.75 -23.93
N ASP A 37 -19.67 -29.59 -22.70
CA ASP A 37 -20.01 -28.47 -21.83
C ASP A 37 -19.26 -27.25 -22.35
N ALA A 38 -19.95 -26.43 -23.16
CA ALA A 38 -19.44 -25.16 -23.65
C ALA A 38 -19.43 -24.05 -22.59
N HIS A 39 -19.62 -24.38 -21.32
CA HIS A 39 -19.16 -23.48 -20.28
C HIS A 39 -17.64 -23.42 -20.37
N MET A 40 -17.19 -22.60 -21.32
CA MET A 40 -15.82 -22.11 -21.30
C MET A 40 -15.59 -21.62 -19.87
N LEU A 41 -14.65 -22.26 -19.18
CA LEU A 41 -13.97 -21.61 -18.07
C LEU A 41 -13.69 -20.21 -18.58
N GLN A 42 -14.40 -19.20 -18.05
CA GLN A 42 -14.07 -17.83 -18.35
C GLN A 42 -12.57 -17.76 -18.08
N GLU A 43 -11.82 -17.53 -19.14
CA GLU A 43 -10.39 -17.32 -19.04
C GLU A 43 -10.21 -16.26 -17.97
N VAL A 44 -9.72 -16.65 -16.80
CA VAL A 44 -9.31 -15.72 -15.77
C VAL A 44 -8.07 -15.07 -16.34
N VAL A 45 -8.28 -14.03 -17.14
CA VAL A 45 -7.19 -13.17 -17.61
C VAL A 45 -6.69 -12.45 -16.36
N VAL A 46 -5.73 -13.07 -15.71
CA VAL A 46 -4.93 -12.41 -14.67
C VAL A 46 -4.12 -11.35 -15.40
N ARG A 47 -4.73 -10.18 -15.60
CA ARG A 47 -3.98 -9.01 -16.05
C ARG A 47 -3.03 -8.66 -14.93
N SER A 48 -1.76 -8.99 -15.12
CA SER A 48 -0.70 -8.56 -14.22
C SER A 48 -0.72 -7.04 -14.15
N ARG A 49 -1.12 -6.49 -13.00
CA ARG A 49 -1.12 -5.06 -12.72
C ARG A 49 0.23 -4.63 -12.17
N LEU A 50 1.32 -5.11 -12.76
CA LEU A 50 2.66 -4.71 -12.34
C LEU A 50 2.87 -3.21 -12.57
N PRO A 51 3.53 -2.51 -11.63
CA PRO A 51 3.89 -1.13 -11.83
C PRO A 51 4.89 -1.00 -12.97
N VAL A 52 4.64 -0.06 -13.88
CA VAL A 52 5.56 0.24 -14.97
C VAL A 52 6.45 1.40 -14.55
N THR A 53 7.75 1.15 -14.53
CA THR A 53 8.77 2.20 -14.33
C THR A 53 9.47 2.48 -15.65
N ARG A 54 9.55 3.74 -16.02
CA ARG A 54 10.20 4.22 -17.26
C ARG A 54 11.07 5.43 -16.97
N ILE A 55 12.09 5.61 -17.77
CA ILE A 55 12.89 6.85 -17.77
C ILE A 55 12.16 7.87 -18.63
N SER A 56 11.95 9.05 -18.10
CA SER A 56 11.35 10.17 -18.81
C SER A 56 12.14 11.46 -18.48
N GLY A 57 12.96 11.90 -19.42
CA GLY A 57 13.89 13.00 -19.19
C GLY A 57 14.91 12.66 -18.10
N ASP A 58 14.91 13.45 -17.03
CA ASP A 58 15.77 13.34 -15.86
C ASP A 58 15.17 12.49 -14.72
N ALA A 59 13.97 11.94 -14.93
CA ALA A 59 13.20 11.24 -13.91
C ALA A 59 12.96 9.76 -14.22
N LEU A 60 12.99 8.93 -13.18
CA LEU A 60 12.39 7.61 -13.16
C LEU A 60 10.91 7.78 -12.80
N VAL A 61 10.02 7.49 -13.74
CA VAL A 61 8.56 7.63 -13.56
C VAL A 61 7.94 6.26 -13.34
N THR A 62 7.37 6.05 -12.17
CA THR A 62 6.65 4.81 -11.84
C THR A 62 5.14 5.11 -11.82
N THR A 63 4.38 4.36 -12.61
CA THR A 63 2.93 4.45 -12.65
C THR A 63 2.34 3.68 -11.48
N VAL A 64 1.56 4.36 -10.65
CA VAL A 64 0.86 3.80 -9.48
C VAL A 64 -0.57 3.44 -9.84
N GLN A 65 -1.29 4.36 -10.48
CA GLN A 65 -2.68 4.17 -10.87
C GLN A 65 -2.85 2.91 -11.75
N GLY A 66 -3.79 2.05 -11.37
CA GLY A 66 -4.08 0.79 -12.09
C GLY A 66 -3.04 -0.31 -11.87
N SER A 67 -2.05 -0.11 -11.01
CA SER A 67 -1.08 -1.14 -10.59
C SER A 67 -1.36 -1.62 -9.17
N VAL A 68 -0.67 -2.69 -8.75
CA VAL A 68 -0.72 -3.18 -7.36
C VAL A 68 -0.25 -2.14 -6.34
N LEU A 69 0.48 -1.13 -6.74
CA LEU A 69 0.90 -0.04 -5.87
C LEU A 69 -0.27 0.86 -5.42
N ALA A 70 -1.36 0.91 -6.19
CA ALA A 70 -2.56 1.64 -5.79
C ALA A 70 -3.27 1.03 -4.57
N GLU A 71 -2.95 -0.21 -4.23
CA GLU A 71 -3.49 -0.95 -3.08
C GLU A 71 -2.50 -1.01 -1.90
N ALA A 72 -1.38 -0.27 -1.98
CA ALA A 72 -0.31 -0.33 -0.99
C ALA A 72 -0.68 0.28 0.37
N GLY A 73 -1.70 1.16 0.41
CA GLY A 73 -2.15 1.86 1.61
C GLY A 73 -1.86 3.35 1.56
N SER A 74 -0.68 3.79 1.94
CA SER A 74 -0.27 5.20 1.96
C SER A 74 0.73 5.53 0.86
N ALA A 75 1.00 6.83 0.65
CA ALA A 75 2.09 7.26 -0.21
C ALA A 75 3.45 6.81 0.34
N GLY A 76 3.62 6.75 1.65
CA GLY A 76 4.80 6.20 2.29
C GLY A 76 5.03 4.74 1.88
N ASP A 77 3.98 3.91 1.89
CA ASP A 77 4.03 2.52 1.46
C ASP A 77 4.34 2.36 -0.03
N VAL A 78 3.86 3.28 -0.85
CA VAL A 78 4.20 3.33 -2.27
C VAL A 78 5.68 3.64 -2.45
N LEU A 79 6.19 4.66 -1.77
CA LEU A 79 7.59 5.13 -1.91
C LEU A 79 8.60 4.03 -1.59
N VAL A 80 8.36 3.19 -0.59
CA VAL A 80 9.23 2.05 -0.25
C VAL A 80 9.33 1.04 -1.40
N ARG A 81 8.32 0.97 -2.26
CA ARG A 81 8.25 0.04 -3.40
C ARG A 81 8.71 0.66 -4.72
N ILE A 82 9.08 1.95 -4.72
CA ILE A 82 9.60 2.65 -5.91
C ILE A 82 11.09 2.34 -6.07
N PRO A 83 11.55 2.03 -7.28
CA PRO A 83 12.98 1.85 -7.55
C PRO A 83 13.82 3.05 -7.12
N ALA A 84 14.98 2.79 -6.56
CA ALA A 84 15.94 3.76 -6.04
C ALA A 84 15.51 4.52 -4.77
N VAL A 85 14.34 4.25 -4.20
CA VAL A 85 13.90 4.82 -2.91
C VAL A 85 14.07 3.77 -1.82
N ILE A 86 14.65 4.19 -0.70
CA ILE A 86 14.82 3.37 0.50
C ILE A 86 14.24 4.12 1.70
N ARG A 87 13.73 3.39 2.67
CA ARG A 87 13.34 3.95 3.97
C ARG A 87 14.46 3.64 4.97
N ARG A 88 14.95 4.68 5.62
CA ARG A 88 15.90 4.55 6.73
C ARG A 88 15.32 5.27 7.93
N ASP A 89 15.12 4.52 9.01
CA ASP A 89 14.39 4.99 10.17
C ASP A 89 13.00 5.54 9.77
N ASP A 90 12.70 6.79 10.08
CA ASP A 90 11.44 7.45 9.72
C ASP A 90 11.56 8.37 8.49
N ALA A 91 12.64 8.27 7.71
CA ALA A 91 12.88 9.12 6.55
C ALA A 91 13.01 8.31 5.25
N PHE A 92 12.76 8.97 4.12
CA PHE A 92 13.02 8.42 2.80
C PHE A 92 14.35 8.93 2.29
N GLU A 93 15.11 8.06 1.64
CA GLU A 93 16.34 8.39 0.94
C GLU A 93 16.29 7.88 -0.50
N VAL A 94 16.93 8.60 -1.40
CA VAL A 94 17.22 8.10 -2.74
C VAL A 94 18.61 7.50 -2.74
N PHE A 95 18.72 6.25 -3.21
CA PHE A 95 19.96 5.48 -3.17
C PHE A 95 21.14 6.26 -3.78
N GLY A 96 22.20 6.41 -3.01
CA GLY A 96 23.41 7.15 -3.40
C GLY A 96 23.26 8.68 -3.46
N LYS A 97 22.06 9.23 -3.12
CA LYS A 97 21.80 10.68 -3.17
C LYS A 97 21.38 11.26 -1.81
N GLY A 98 21.03 10.42 -0.83
CA GLY A 98 20.55 10.84 0.49
C GLY A 98 19.11 11.32 0.48
N ALA A 99 18.76 12.18 1.45
CA ALA A 99 17.39 12.64 1.66
C ALA A 99 16.89 13.51 0.49
N PRO A 100 15.77 13.16 -0.17
CA PRO A 100 15.17 13.92 -1.26
C PRO A 100 14.30 15.07 -0.75
N LEU A 101 14.10 16.08 -1.59
CA LEU A 101 12.95 16.94 -1.44
C LEU A 101 11.72 16.24 -2.03
N ILE A 102 10.63 16.15 -1.26
CA ILE A 102 9.40 15.49 -1.69
C ILE A 102 8.33 16.54 -1.98
N TYR A 103 7.66 16.37 -3.11
CA TYR A 103 6.59 17.25 -3.58
C TYR A 103 5.32 16.44 -3.88
N ILE A 104 4.17 16.96 -3.48
CA ILE A 104 2.85 16.47 -3.88
C ILE A 104 2.20 17.56 -4.74
N ASN A 105 1.95 17.27 -6.02
CA ASN A 105 1.39 18.19 -7.00
C ASN A 105 2.11 19.57 -7.07
N GLY A 106 3.43 19.55 -6.91
CA GLY A 106 4.24 20.77 -6.93
C GLY A 106 4.41 21.49 -5.58
N ARG A 107 3.65 21.11 -4.56
CA ARG A 107 3.79 21.63 -3.18
C ARG A 107 4.79 20.76 -2.40
N LYS A 108 5.77 21.40 -1.77
CA LYS A 108 6.75 20.70 -0.92
C LYS A 108 6.06 20.08 0.30
N VAL A 109 6.34 18.83 0.57
CA VAL A 109 5.91 18.11 1.76
C VAL A 109 6.60 18.70 2.98
N ARG A 110 5.87 18.95 4.05
CA ARG A 110 6.36 19.57 5.29
C ARG A 110 6.69 18.55 6.37
N SER A 111 5.92 17.47 6.43
CA SER A 111 6.13 16.37 7.37
C SER A 111 5.95 15.01 6.69
N MET A 112 6.52 13.96 7.27
CA MET A 112 6.31 12.59 6.79
C MET A 112 4.85 12.15 6.95
N ASP A 113 4.14 12.72 7.92
CA ASP A 113 2.72 12.43 8.15
C ASP A 113 1.85 12.75 6.92
N GLU A 114 2.20 13.77 6.12
CA GLU A 114 1.50 14.06 4.87
C GLU A 114 1.59 12.90 3.86
N LEU A 115 2.67 12.14 3.88
CA LEU A 115 2.85 10.96 3.01
C LEU A 115 2.03 9.76 3.52
N GLU A 116 1.94 9.61 4.84
CA GLU A 116 1.12 8.57 5.43
C GLU A 116 -0.40 8.88 5.27
N GLN A 117 -0.75 10.17 5.19
CA GLN A 117 -2.13 10.63 4.97
C GLN A 117 -2.60 10.45 3.52
N LEU A 118 -1.70 10.54 2.55
CA LEU A 118 -2.06 10.41 1.15
C LEU A 118 -2.32 8.95 0.79
N ASN A 119 -3.55 8.62 0.41
CA ASN A 119 -3.91 7.29 -0.04
C ASN A 119 -3.17 6.90 -1.32
N SER A 120 -2.67 5.67 -1.38
CA SER A 120 -2.02 5.13 -2.57
C SER A 120 -2.92 5.10 -3.81
N SER A 121 -4.24 4.89 -3.62
CA SER A 121 -5.25 4.93 -4.68
C SER A 121 -5.40 6.31 -5.34
N ASP A 122 -5.07 7.37 -4.61
CA ASP A 122 -5.11 8.73 -5.12
C ASP A 122 -3.84 9.14 -5.88
N ILE A 123 -2.82 8.27 -5.90
CA ILE A 123 -1.57 8.53 -6.60
C ILE A 123 -1.69 8.06 -8.05
N ARG A 124 -1.42 8.97 -8.99
CA ARG A 124 -1.32 8.65 -10.40
C ARG A 124 0.05 8.06 -10.74
N GLN A 125 1.12 8.74 -10.33
CA GLN A 125 2.49 8.37 -10.60
C GLN A 125 3.45 9.02 -9.61
N VAL A 126 4.62 8.40 -9.46
CA VAL A 126 5.75 8.93 -8.70
C VAL A 126 6.93 9.12 -9.64
N GLU A 127 7.56 10.28 -9.57
CA GLU A 127 8.73 10.65 -10.35
C GLU A 127 9.94 10.81 -9.39
N VAL A 128 10.99 10.05 -9.58
CA VAL A 128 12.25 10.16 -8.83
C VAL A 128 13.29 10.81 -9.72
N VAL A 129 13.71 12.02 -9.37
CA VAL A 129 14.72 12.80 -10.07
C VAL A 129 16.02 12.70 -9.30
N THR A 130 17.01 12.04 -9.88
CA THR A 130 18.34 11.82 -9.25
C THR A 130 19.33 12.92 -9.55
N ASN A 131 18.98 13.85 -10.44
CA ASN A 131 19.82 14.96 -10.85
C ASN A 131 18.95 16.21 -11.15
N PRO A 132 18.44 16.90 -10.10
CA PRO A 132 17.36 17.89 -10.25
C PRO A 132 17.77 19.18 -10.98
N GLY A 133 19.04 19.36 -11.31
CA GLY A 133 19.53 20.49 -12.10
C GLY A 133 19.35 21.85 -11.42
N ALA A 134 19.50 22.92 -12.21
CA ALA A 134 19.52 24.31 -11.74
C ALA A 134 18.16 24.87 -11.23
N ARG A 135 17.09 24.07 -11.27
CA ARG A 135 15.79 24.49 -10.74
C ARG A 135 15.70 24.42 -9.21
N TYR A 136 16.66 23.75 -8.59
CA TYR A 136 16.70 23.52 -7.16
C TYR A 136 18.02 24.06 -6.61
N ASP A 137 18.06 24.28 -5.29
CA ASP A 137 19.28 24.65 -4.61
C ASP A 137 20.39 23.62 -4.85
N ALA A 138 21.64 24.06 -4.92
CA ALA A 138 22.80 23.20 -5.18
C ALA A 138 23.01 22.09 -4.14
N SER A 139 22.44 22.24 -2.95
CA SER A 139 22.43 21.22 -1.89
C SER A 139 21.47 20.07 -2.17
N VAL A 140 20.47 20.27 -3.06
CA VAL A 140 19.44 19.27 -3.36
C VAL A 140 19.97 18.26 -4.36
N LYS A 141 20.21 17.03 -3.90
CA LYS A 141 20.78 15.96 -4.72
C LYS A 141 19.73 15.06 -5.39
N SER A 142 18.51 15.11 -4.90
CA SER A 142 17.39 14.31 -5.44
C SER A 142 16.03 14.92 -5.08
N VAL A 143 15.04 14.64 -5.92
CA VAL A 143 13.66 15.12 -5.74
C VAL A 143 12.70 13.98 -6.04
N ILE A 144 11.68 13.83 -5.21
CA ILE A 144 10.55 12.94 -5.47
C ILE A 144 9.32 13.80 -5.72
N ARG A 145 8.66 13.59 -6.85
CA ARG A 145 7.42 14.27 -7.21
C ARG A 145 6.28 13.26 -7.26
N ILE A 146 5.31 13.40 -6.39
CA ILE A 146 4.09 12.61 -6.35
C ILE A 146 3.02 13.39 -7.09
N ARG A 147 2.44 12.76 -8.10
CA ARG A 147 1.30 13.30 -8.84
C ARG A 147 0.06 12.51 -8.51
N THR A 148 -0.95 13.20 -8.03
CA THR A 148 -2.22 12.55 -7.70
C THR A 148 -3.14 12.45 -8.92
N VAL A 149 -4.12 11.59 -8.82
CA VAL A 149 -5.21 11.49 -9.79
C VAL A 149 -6.07 12.75 -9.67
N LYS A 150 -6.31 13.43 -10.77
CA LYS A 150 -7.34 14.48 -10.77
C LYS A 150 -8.70 13.79 -10.63
N ARG A 151 -9.36 13.95 -9.49
CA ARG A 151 -10.75 13.51 -9.32
C ARG A 151 -11.60 14.33 -10.28
N LYS A 152 -12.38 13.66 -11.13
CA LYS A 152 -13.30 14.33 -12.06
C LYS A 152 -14.68 14.38 -11.40
N GLY A 153 -15.31 15.56 -11.45
CA GLY A 153 -16.68 15.79 -10.99
C GLY A 153 -16.79 16.51 -9.66
N ASP A 154 -17.92 17.18 -9.50
CA ASP A 154 -18.34 17.82 -8.26
C ASP A 154 -18.76 16.78 -7.26
N GLY A 155 -18.59 17.07 -5.97
CA GLY A 155 -19.06 16.19 -4.94
C GLY A 155 -18.32 16.33 -3.62
N PHE A 156 -18.83 15.57 -2.68
CA PHE A 156 -18.27 15.40 -1.35
C PHE A 156 -17.64 14.02 -1.22
N GLY A 157 -16.44 13.95 -0.67
CA GLY A 157 -15.75 12.73 -0.36
C GLY A 157 -15.23 12.74 1.07
N PHE A 158 -15.27 11.59 1.72
CA PHE A 158 -14.60 11.41 3.00
C PHE A 158 -13.97 10.03 3.05
N ASP A 159 -12.89 9.90 3.79
CA ASP A 159 -12.32 8.63 4.20
C ASP A 159 -11.90 8.67 5.65
N VAL A 160 -12.01 7.54 6.31
CA VAL A 160 -11.56 7.35 7.69
C VAL A 160 -10.67 6.12 7.74
N ARG A 161 -9.51 6.27 8.34
CA ARG A 161 -8.58 5.17 8.57
C ARG A 161 -8.29 5.07 10.06
N SER A 162 -8.39 3.86 10.58
CA SER A 162 -8.02 3.53 11.95
C SER A 162 -6.97 2.44 11.91
N THR A 163 -5.86 2.67 12.57
CA THR A 163 -4.78 1.70 12.69
C THR A 163 -4.46 1.49 14.15
N TYR A 164 -4.60 0.25 14.59
CA TYR A 164 -4.20 -0.19 15.91
C TYR A 164 -2.99 -1.11 15.80
N SER A 165 -1.96 -0.82 16.56
CA SER A 165 -0.76 -1.65 16.65
C SER A 165 -0.49 -1.99 18.10
N TYR A 166 -0.13 -3.23 18.36
CA TYR A 166 0.25 -3.71 19.67
C TYR A 166 1.60 -4.42 19.58
N ALA A 167 2.61 -3.86 20.21
CA ALA A 167 3.87 -4.54 20.45
C ALA A 167 3.97 -4.84 21.94
N GLU A 168 4.62 -4.04 22.75
CA GLU A 168 4.58 -4.11 24.22
C GLU A 168 3.51 -3.19 24.81
N LYS A 169 3.17 -2.14 24.08
CA LYS A 169 2.12 -1.17 24.40
C LYS A 169 1.24 -0.89 23.20
N SER A 170 0.02 -0.46 23.48
CA SER A 170 -0.94 -0.08 22.44
C SER A 170 -0.59 1.24 21.78
N GLN A 171 -0.64 1.25 20.46
CA GLN A 171 -0.45 2.43 19.63
C GLN A 171 -1.70 2.62 18.76
N TRP A 172 -2.12 3.87 18.62
CA TRP A 172 -3.31 4.26 17.86
C TRP A 172 -2.94 5.30 16.83
N HIS A 173 -3.45 5.12 15.62
CA HIS A 173 -3.36 6.11 14.56
C HIS A 173 -4.72 6.21 13.88
N GLU A 174 -5.41 7.33 14.11
CA GLU A 174 -6.70 7.64 13.56
C GLU A 174 -6.54 8.78 12.56
N GLN A 175 -7.20 8.67 11.41
CA GLN A 175 -7.16 9.67 10.37
C GLN A 175 -8.54 9.82 9.74
N ALA A 176 -8.98 11.07 9.57
CA ALA A 176 -10.18 11.40 8.83
C ALA A 176 -9.84 12.46 7.79
N ASN A 177 -10.20 12.20 6.54
CA ASN A 177 -10.04 13.15 5.44
C ASN A 177 -11.40 13.52 4.88
N LEU A 178 -11.56 14.79 4.56
CA LEU A 178 -12.74 15.38 3.94
C LEU A 178 -12.32 16.13 2.70
N ASN A 179 -13.08 16.01 1.64
CA ASN A 179 -12.91 16.85 0.45
C ASN A 179 -14.27 17.20 -0.15
N TYR A 180 -14.40 18.43 -0.57
CA TYR A 180 -15.57 18.94 -1.26
C TYR A 180 -15.12 19.70 -2.50
N ARG A 181 -15.70 19.36 -3.64
CA ARG A 181 -15.44 20.04 -4.91
C ARG A 181 -16.76 20.49 -5.52
N HIS A 182 -16.77 21.72 -5.98
CA HIS A 182 -17.85 22.28 -6.74
C HIS A 182 -17.28 23.28 -7.76
N ASP A 183 -17.52 23.03 -9.04
CA ASP A 183 -16.91 23.76 -10.14
C ASP A 183 -15.37 23.87 -10.00
N ASP A 184 -14.85 25.10 -9.95
CA ASP A 184 -13.43 25.40 -9.80
C ASP A 184 -12.94 25.44 -8.32
N LEU A 185 -13.85 25.24 -7.36
CA LEU A 185 -13.54 25.27 -5.94
C LEU A 185 -13.32 23.85 -5.40
N ASP A 186 -12.18 23.64 -4.77
CA ASP A 186 -11.81 22.39 -4.10
C ASP A 186 -11.42 22.69 -2.66
N ILE A 187 -12.21 22.22 -1.70
CA ILE A 187 -11.95 22.37 -0.25
C ILE A 187 -11.54 21.02 0.30
N PHE A 188 -10.49 20.99 1.09
CA PHE A 188 -10.03 19.78 1.75
C PHE A 188 -9.74 20.00 3.21
N GLY A 189 -9.87 18.94 3.99
CA GLY A 189 -9.50 18.90 5.39
C GLY A 189 -9.02 17.51 5.79
N SER A 190 -8.06 17.45 6.68
CA SER A 190 -7.63 16.20 7.33
C SER A 190 -7.44 16.41 8.81
N LEU A 191 -7.82 15.41 9.59
CA LEU A 191 -7.61 15.33 11.02
C LEU A 191 -6.89 14.02 11.33
N THR A 192 -5.76 14.10 12.00
CA THR A 192 -4.97 12.95 12.40
C THR A 192 -4.79 12.97 13.91
N TYR A 193 -5.04 11.82 14.57
CA TYR A 193 -4.68 11.56 15.95
C TYR A 193 -3.69 10.40 15.98
N ARG A 194 -2.58 10.60 16.69
CA ARG A 194 -1.57 9.55 16.87
C ARG A 194 -1.19 9.47 18.32
N ARG A 195 -1.20 8.25 18.84
CA ARG A 195 -0.69 7.92 20.17
C ARG A 195 0.36 6.83 20.03
N ASN A 196 1.59 7.19 20.35
CA ASN A 196 2.74 6.27 20.35
C ASN A 196 3.28 6.12 21.77
N VAL A 197 3.54 4.89 22.16
CA VAL A 197 4.28 4.58 23.36
C VAL A 197 5.58 3.91 22.95
N ARG A 198 6.71 4.48 23.40
CA ARG A 198 8.04 3.92 23.16
C ARG A 198 8.63 3.49 24.49
N LEU A 199 9.01 2.23 24.57
CA LEU A 199 9.81 1.68 25.67
C LEU A 199 11.26 1.60 25.22
N GLN A 200 12.16 2.03 26.08
CA GLN A 200 13.59 1.93 25.82
C GLN A 200 14.27 1.45 27.09
N ASP A 201 14.70 0.21 27.04
CA ASP A 201 15.48 -0.40 28.10
C ASP A 201 16.94 -0.44 27.66
N SER A 202 17.82 0.07 28.49
CA SER A 202 19.26 -0.05 28.27
C SER A 202 19.94 -0.56 29.52
N HIS A 203 20.82 -1.52 29.33
CA HIS A 203 21.68 -2.07 30.35
C HIS A 203 23.13 -1.86 29.92
N ILE A 204 23.87 -1.09 30.71
CA ILE A 204 25.27 -0.78 30.44
C ILE A 204 26.07 -1.38 31.58
N SER A 205 26.95 -2.30 31.23
CA SER A 205 27.97 -2.85 32.14
C SER A 205 29.33 -2.33 31.71
N GLN A 206 30.02 -1.69 32.62
CA GLN A 206 31.36 -1.17 32.41
C GLN A 206 32.31 -1.76 33.44
N GLU A 207 33.42 -2.28 32.97
CA GLU A 207 34.48 -2.79 33.80
C GLU A 207 35.74 -1.97 33.56
N THR A 208 36.32 -1.43 34.61
CA THR A 208 37.57 -0.65 34.56
C THR A 208 38.60 -1.29 35.45
N GLN A 209 39.71 -1.69 34.89
CA GLN A 209 40.84 -2.25 35.58
C GLN A 209 41.91 -1.16 35.79
N ALA A 210 42.10 -0.78 37.04
CA ALA A 210 43.14 0.15 37.47
C ALA A 210 43.94 -0.49 38.64
N ASP A 211 44.06 0.14 39.76
CA ASP A 211 44.66 -0.46 40.96
C ASP A 211 43.74 -1.51 41.63
N ALA A 212 42.45 -1.46 41.27
CA ALA A 212 41.42 -2.42 41.60
C ALA A 212 40.49 -2.60 40.41
N LEU A 213 39.78 -3.72 40.41
CA LEU A 213 38.71 -3.95 39.42
C LEU A 213 37.45 -3.22 39.83
N TRP A 214 37.05 -2.24 39.04
CA TRP A 214 35.80 -1.51 39.18
C TRP A 214 34.77 -2.00 38.19
N GLN A 215 33.64 -2.42 38.71
CA GLN A 215 32.51 -2.85 37.90
C GLN A 215 31.33 -1.92 38.13
N GLN A 216 30.81 -1.33 37.10
CA GLN A 216 29.66 -0.43 37.14
C GLN A 216 28.57 -1.02 36.26
N GLU A 217 27.40 -1.17 36.84
CA GLU A 217 26.18 -1.55 36.11
C GLU A 217 25.20 -0.40 36.17
N ASN A 218 24.68 -0.03 35.00
CA ASN A 218 23.66 1.00 34.86
C ASN A 218 22.49 0.43 34.05
N THR A 219 21.31 0.42 34.65
CA THR A 219 20.08 0.01 34.01
C THR A 219 19.17 1.24 33.90
N MET A 220 18.76 1.55 32.67
CA MET A 220 17.86 2.65 32.39
C MET A 220 16.62 2.11 31.69
N ASN A 221 15.46 2.31 32.28
CA ASN A 221 14.16 2.00 31.71
C ASN A 221 13.46 3.34 31.45
N ASN A 222 13.17 3.61 30.21
CA ASN A 222 12.51 4.85 29.79
C ASN A 222 11.21 4.53 29.05
N GLU A 223 10.09 5.04 29.53
CA GLU A 223 8.80 5.01 28.87
C GLU A 223 8.44 6.41 28.37
N SER A 224 8.25 6.56 27.08
CA SER A 224 7.86 7.83 26.47
C SER A 224 6.49 7.67 25.82
N LEU A 225 5.52 8.47 26.27
CA LEU A 225 4.22 8.63 25.67
C LEU A 225 4.22 9.89 24.79
N SER A 226 3.86 9.74 23.52
CA SER A 226 3.67 10.85 22.60
C SER A 226 2.25 10.80 22.06
N GLU A 227 1.50 11.87 22.28
CA GLU A 227 0.18 12.08 21.71
C GLU A 227 0.24 13.32 20.81
N ARG A 228 -0.29 13.17 19.59
CA ARG A 228 -0.30 14.26 18.62
C ARG A 228 -1.66 14.31 17.93
N VAL A 229 -2.21 15.52 17.87
CA VAL A 229 -3.36 15.86 17.02
C VAL A 229 -2.87 16.84 15.98
N GLU A 230 -3.17 16.56 14.72
CA GLU A 230 -2.85 17.42 13.62
C GLU A 230 -4.11 17.64 12.77
N ALA A 231 -4.43 18.89 12.50
CA ALA A 231 -5.52 19.28 11.62
C ALA A 231 -4.96 20.14 10.48
N VAL A 232 -5.27 19.74 9.27
CA VAL A 232 -4.88 20.48 8.05
C VAL A 232 -6.15 20.77 7.26
N THR A 233 -6.32 22.01 6.85
CA THR A 233 -7.41 22.42 5.97
C THR A 233 -6.89 23.38 4.91
N GLY A 234 -7.54 23.40 3.77
CA GLY A 234 -7.19 24.28 2.70
C GLY A 234 -8.23 24.30 1.59
N TRP A 235 -8.01 25.17 0.64
CA TRP A 235 -8.85 25.30 -0.55
C TRP A 235 -7.99 25.66 -1.76
N ASN A 236 -8.45 25.23 -2.92
CA ASN A 236 -7.89 25.61 -4.22
C ASN A 236 -9.02 26.18 -5.06
N TYR A 237 -8.71 27.20 -5.83
CA TYR A 237 -9.59 27.77 -6.85
C TYR A 237 -8.80 27.80 -8.16
N ALA A 238 -9.33 27.18 -9.24
CA ALA A 238 -8.60 27.00 -10.50
C ALA A 238 -9.26 27.78 -11.66
#